data_08bdee6bdeb55b5870538aae71854a45
#
_entry.id   08bdee6bdeb55b5870538aae71854a45
#
_cell.length_a   1.000
_cell.length_b   1.000
_cell.length_c   1.000
_cell.angle_alpha   90.00
_cell.angle_beta   90.00
_cell.angle_gamma   90.00
#
_symmetry.space_group_name_H-M   'P 1'
#
loop_
_entity.id
_entity.type
_entity.pdbx_description
1 polymer ?
#
loop_
_entity_poly.entity_id
_entity_poly.type
_entity_poly.pdbx_seq_one_letter_code
_entity_poly.pdbx_strand_id
1 'polypeptide(L)'
;GPAILAGNHTSHIDPIVKIMGARRPVHYLAKAEHFDDATMSKLMTSTGQIETERDIGAAGALARAVDVLGSGGLMGIFPEGTRSRRSDPPFLARGKTGVARLAARFPDVPVVPMAILGARSVIAPGNPVVNPFARVEVIIDEPISFGDWLADPKGGDLNDQNVENLLSLDEHGQRSIMRAYYRGFTDQLIETLRRLGAP
;
A
#
# COMPACT_ATOMS: atom_id res chain seq x y z
N GLY A 1 -7.10 -15.92 -3.30
CA GLY A 1 -7.95 -14.77 -3.66
C GLY A 1 -7.16 -13.49 -3.79
N PRO A 2 -7.78 -12.38 -4.19
CA PRO A 2 -7.15 -11.06 -4.23
C PRO A 2 -6.77 -10.58 -2.83
N ALA A 3 -5.73 -9.73 -2.74
CA ALA A 3 -5.39 -9.05 -1.51
C ALA A 3 -4.57 -7.78 -1.80
N ILE A 4 -4.58 -6.83 -0.86
CA ILE A 4 -3.75 -5.64 -0.87
C ILE A 4 -2.62 -5.83 0.15
N LEU A 5 -1.38 -5.90 -0.32
CA LEU A 5 -0.21 -6.01 0.55
C LEU A 5 0.32 -4.61 0.85
N ALA A 6 0.10 -4.11 2.06
CA ALA A 6 0.47 -2.76 2.47
C ALA A 6 1.72 -2.78 3.35
N GLY A 7 2.77 -2.08 2.97
CA GLY A 7 4.03 -2.06 3.73
C GLY A 7 4.78 -0.74 3.64
N ASN A 8 5.75 -0.55 4.54
CA ASN A 8 6.63 0.61 4.54
C ASN A 8 7.61 0.60 3.35
N HIS A 9 8.13 1.78 2.99
CA HIS A 9 9.01 1.94 1.81
C HIS A 9 10.28 2.70 2.15
N THR A 10 11.35 1.96 2.34
CA THR A 10 12.66 2.51 2.76
C THR A 10 13.81 2.16 1.80
N SER A 11 13.61 1.18 0.91
CA SER A 11 14.65 0.68 0.00
C SER A 11 14.09 0.35 -1.39
N HIS A 12 14.97 0.27 -2.38
CA HIS A 12 14.63 -0.20 -3.72
C HIS A 12 14.22 -1.68 -3.76
N ILE A 13 14.69 -2.48 -2.80
CA ILE A 13 14.40 -3.91 -2.74
C ILE A 13 13.06 -4.24 -2.07
N ASP A 14 12.38 -3.27 -1.45
CA ASP A 14 11.13 -3.53 -0.71
C ASP A 14 10.06 -4.26 -1.55
N PRO A 15 9.83 -3.93 -2.84
CA PRO A 15 8.90 -4.68 -3.68
C PRO A 15 9.30 -6.15 -3.83
N ILE A 16 10.60 -6.42 -4.04
CA ILE A 16 11.14 -7.78 -4.21
C ILE A 16 10.96 -8.58 -2.93
N VAL A 17 11.27 -7.97 -1.79
CA VAL A 17 11.12 -8.60 -0.47
C VAL A 17 9.66 -8.98 -0.20
N LYS A 18 8.70 -8.12 -0.57
CA LYS A 18 7.27 -8.42 -0.43
C LYS A 18 6.82 -9.53 -1.37
N ILE A 19 7.30 -9.58 -2.62
CA ILE A 19 7.02 -10.68 -3.55
C ILE A 19 7.52 -12.02 -2.97
N MET A 20 8.74 -12.03 -2.43
CA MET A 20 9.30 -13.22 -1.78
C MET A 20 8.49 -13.65 -0.55
N GLY A 21 8.06 -12.70 0.28
CA GLY A 21 7.23 -12.97 1.45
C GLY A 21 5.84 -13.50 1.09
N ALA A 22 5.24 -12.99 0.04
CA ALA A 22 3.92 -13.39 -0.43
C ALA A 22 3.92 -14.75 -1.14
N ARG A 23 5.05 -15.20 -1.68
CA ARG A 23 5.21 -16.43 -2.50
C ARG A 23 4.23 -16.49 -3.68
N ARG A 24 3.78 -15.36 -4.16
CA ARG A 24 2.85 -15.17 -5.28
C ARG A 24 3.25 -13.89 -6.03
N PRO A 25 2.92 -13.78 -7.33
CA PRO A 25 3.09 -12.51 -8.05
C PRO A 25 2.35 -11.37 -7.34
N VAL A 26 3.07 -10.28 -7.09
CA VAL A 26 2.52 -9.06 -6.49
C VAL A 26 2.73 -7.93 -7.49
N HIS A 27 1.64 -7.29 -7.88
CA HIS A 27 1.66 -6.20 -8.84
C HIS A 27 1.90 -4.87 -8.13
N TYR A 28 2.80 -4.06 -8.64
CA TYR A 28 3.05 -2.70 -8.18
C TYR A 28 2.87 -1.72 -9.32
N LEU A 29 2.45 -0.53 -8.97
CA LEU A 29 2.47 0.61 -9.88
C LEU A 29 3.88 1.19 -9.87
N ALA A 30 4.58 1.06 -10.97
CA ALA A 30 5.95 1.55 -11.13
C ALA A 30 5.98 2.68 -12.17
N LYS A 31 6.82 3.67 -11.92
CA LYS A 31 6.99 4.80 -12.85
C LYS A 31 7.55 4.33 -14.19
N ALA A 32 7.11 4.95 -15.28
CA ALA A 32 7.59 4.71 -16.64
C ALA A 32 9.12 4.71 -16.74
N GLU A 33 9.81 5.59 -16.01
CA GLU A 33 11.27 5.68 -15.96
C GLU A 33 11.99 4.35 -15.64
N HIS A 34 11.30 3.42 -14.95
CA HIS A 34 11.84 2.09 -14.63
C HIS A 34 11.71 1.11 -15.80
N PHE A 35 11.00 1.49 -16.87
CA PHE A 35 10.81 0.70 -18.09
C PHE A 35 11.64 1.20 -19.27
N ASP A 36 12.39 2.31 -19.11
CA ASP A 36 13.21 2.90 -20.17
C ASP A 36 14.42 2.00 -20.57
N ASP A 37 14.96 1.22 -19.63
CA ASP A 37 16.00 0.23 -19.91
C ASP A 37 15.38 -1.11 -20.30
N ALA A 38 15.79 -1.68 -21.43
CA ALA A 38 15.20 -2.92 -21.99
C ALA A 38 15.31 -4.12 -21.03
N THR A 39 16.40 -4.23 -20.27
CA THR A 39 16.61 -5.32 -19.32
C THR A 39 15.71 -5.15 -18.10
N MET A 40 15.66 -3.92 -17.57
CA MET A 40 14.80 -3.59 -16.45
C MET A 40 13.32 -3.69 -16.83
N SER A 41 12.93 -3.21 -18.00
CA SER A 41 11.57 -3.33 -18.55
C SER A 41 11.13 -4.80 -18.63
N LYS A 42 11.99 -5.67 -19.15
CA LYS A 42 11.69 -7.12 -19.22
C LYS A 42 11.53 -7.74 -17.83
N LEU A 43 12.40 -7.37 -16.88
CA LEU A 43 12.29 -7.81 -15.49
C LEU A 43 11.00 -7.32 -14.84
N MET A 44 10.71 -6.03 -14.96
CA MET A 44 9.50 -5.40 -14.39
C MET A 44 8.23 -6.04 -14.96
N THR A 45 8.15 -6.22 -16.27
CA THR A 45 7.00 -6.85 -16.95
C THR A 45 6.86 -8.33 -16.55
N SER A 46 7.97 -9.08 -16.53
CA SER A 46 7.95 -10.50 -16.16
C SER A 46 7.55 -10.75 -14.70
N THR A 47 7.78 -9.78 -13.83
CA THR A 47 7.34 -9.82 -12.43
C THR A 47 5.95 -9.24 -12.20
N GLY A 48 5.24 -8.86 -13.30
CA GLY A 48 3.87 -8.34 -13.25
C GLY A 48 3.79 -6.89 -12.77
N GLN A 49 4.87 -6.12 -12.90
CA GLN A 49 4.85 -4.70 -12.56
C GLN A 49 4.06 -3.93 -13.62
N ILE A 50 3.27 -2.96 -13.17
CA ILE A 50 2.39 -2.16 -14.03
C ILE A 50 3.04 -0.81 -14.25
N GLU A 51 3.34 -0.50 -15.50
CA GLU A 51 3.81 0.82 -15.87
C GLU A 51 2.72 1.87 -15.64
N THR A 52 3.11 2.96 -14.99
CA THR A 52 2.24 4.14 -14.86
C THR A 52 2.87 5.31 -15.60
N GLU A 53 2.20 5.76 -16.63
CA GLU A 53 2.55 6.99 -17.33
C GLU A 53 2.37 8.19 -16.39
N ARG A 54 3.21 9.22 -16.54
CA ARG A 54 3.16 10.44 -15.71
C ARG A 54 1.83 11.17 -15.84
N ASP A 55 1.17 11.03 -17.00
CA ASP A 55 -0.04 11.77 -17.36
C ASP A 55 -1.33 11.15 -16.78
N ILE A 56 -1.30 9.88 -16.37
CA ILE A 56 -2.48 9.17 -15.87
C ILE A 56 -2.86 9.62 -14.44
N GLY A 57 -1.94 10.18 -13.69
CA GLY A 57 -2.16 10.69 -12.34
C GLY A 57 -2.67 9.64 -11.35
N ALA A 58 -3.14 10.11 -10.19
CA ALA A 58 -3.61 9.22 -9.12
C ALA A 58 -4.88 8.42 -9.48
N ALA A 59 -5.74 8.96 -10.36
CA ALA A 59 -6.96 8.29 -10.78
C ALA A 59 -6.67 7.10 -11.70
N GLY A 60 -5.76 7.24 -12.65
CA GLY A 60 -5.34 6.15 -13.53
C GLY A 60 -4.59 5.05 -12.78
N ALA A 61 -3.72 5.43 -11.83
CA ALA A 61 -3.06 4.48 -10.95
C ALA A 61 -4.09 3.64 -10.14
N LEU A 62 -5.13 4.28 -9.63
CA LEU A 62 -6.21 3.59 -8.93
C LEU A 62 -6.99 2.64 -9.86
N ALA A 63 -7.28 3.05 -11.10
CA ALA A 63 -7.97 2.20 -12.07
C ALA A 63 -7.18 0.92 -12.36
N ARG A 64 -5.86 1.02 -12.59
CA ARG A 64 -5.01 -0.16 -12.80
C ARG A 64 -4.97 -1.09 -11.60
N ALA A 65 -4.95 -0.54 -10.38
CA ALA A 65 -5.02 -1.33 -9.16
C ALA A 65 -6.37 -2.07 -9.01
N VAL A 66 -7.46 -1.45 -9.45
CA VAL A 66 -8.80 -2.06 -9.52
C VAL A 66 -8.79 -3.26 -10.46
N ASP A 67 -8.18 -3.15 -11.65
CA ASP A 67 -8.08 -4.23 -12.62
C ASP A 67 -7.34 -5.45 -12.05
N VAL A 68 -6.24 -5.23 -11.32
CA VAL A 68 -5.48 -6.30 -10.65
C VAL A 68 -6.33 -7.04 -9.63
N LEU A 69 -6.98 -6.31 -8.73
CA LEU A 69 -7.81 -6.93 -7.69
C LEU A 69 -9.04 -7.63 -8.29
N GLY A 70 -9.67 -7.03 -9.30
CA GLY A 70 -10.82 -7.60 -10.01
C GLY A 70 -10.48 -8.91 -10.73
N SER A 71 -9.23 -9.08 -11.19
CA SER A 71 -8.74 -10.33 -11.78
C SER A 71 -8.25 -11.36 -10.74
N GLY A 72 -8.40 -11.10 -9.44
CA GLY A 72 -7.97 -12.01 -8.36
C GLY A 72 -6.48 -11.91 -8.01
N GLY A 73 -5.79 -10.88 -8.50
CA GLY A 73 -4.36 -10.65 -8.27
C GLY A 73 -4.05 -10.05 -6.88
N LEU A 74 -2.74 -9.99 -6.56
CA LEU A 74 -2.23 -9.31 -5.38
C LEU A 74 -1.72 -7.92 -5.77
N MET A 75 -2.21 -6.90 -5.08
CA MET A 75 -1.75 -5.52 -5.27
C MET A 75 -0.83 -5.08 -4.13
N GLY A 76 0.43 -4.80 -4.44
CA GLY A 76 1.38 -4.24 -3.49
C GLY A 76 1.27 -2.72 -3.42
N ILE A 77 1.11 -2.19 -2.22
CA ILE A 77 1.03 -0.75 -1.98
C ILE A 77 2.01 -0.35 -0.88
N PHE A 78 2.61 0.81 -1.08
CA PHE A 78 3.32 1.55 -0.05
C PHE A 78 2.45 2.75 0.33
N PRO A 79 1.78 2.72 1.50
CA PRO A 79 0.84 3.79 1.88
C PRO A 79 1.46 5.17 1.91
N GLU A 80 2.76 5.27 2.17
CA GLU A 80 3.54 6.52 2.14
C GLU A 80 3.52 7.20 0.76
N GLY A 81 3.32 6.41 -0.31
CA GLY A 81 3.27 6.87 -1.70
C GLY A 81 4.62 7.28 -2.28
N THR A 82 5.68 7.15 -1.52
CA THR A 82 7.06 7.40 -1.96
C THR A 82 8.03 6.72 -1.01
N ARG A 83 9.21 6.36 -1.50
CA ARG A 83 10.29 5.84 -0.67
C ARG A 83 10.85 6.96 0.23
N SER A 84 11.07 6.64 1.50
CA SER A 84 11.70 7.57 2.43
C SER A 84 13.11 7.91 1.98
N ARG A 85 13.41 9.22 1.88
CA ARG A 85 14.74 9.75 1.56
C ARG A 85 15.45 10.36 2.78
N ARG A 86 14.86 10.21 3.96
CA ARG A 86 15.43 10.73 5.21
C ARG A 86 16.75 10.02 5.50
N SER A 87 17.72 10.76 6.05
CA SER A 87 18.99 10.19 6.56
C SER A 87 18.78 9.41 7.86
N ASP A 88 17.87 9.90 8.70
CA ASP A 88 17.67 9.45 10.07
C ASP A 88 16.22 9.05 10.33
N PRO A 89 15.99 8.10 11.28
CA PRO A 89 14.65 7.68 11.65
C PRO A 89 13.85 8.83 12.33
N PRO A 90 12.53 8.74 12.37
CA PRO A 90 11.73 7.67 11.79
C PRO A 90 11.66 7.79 10.26
N PHE A 91 11.79 6.66 9.56
CA PHE A 91 11.69 6.62 8.10
C PHE A 91 10.25 6.49 7.64
N LEU A 92 9.39 5.85 8.45
CA LEU A 92 7.98 5.69 8.16
C LEU A 92 7.29 7.07 8.14
N ALA A 93 6.70 7.40 7.00
CA ALA A 93 6.00 8.65 6.81
C ALA A 93 4.47 8.49 6.98
N ARG A 94 3.78 9.63 7.06
CA ARG A 94 2.32 9.65 7.06
C ARG A 94 1.78 9.02 5.77
N GLY A 95 0.82 8.09 5.90
CA GLY A 95 0.19 7.44 4.77
C GLY A 95 -0.69 8.37 3.93
N LYS A 96 -0.79 8.10 2.64
CA LYS A 96 -1.75 8.69 1.71
C LYS A 96 -2.99 7.79 1.63
N THR A 97 -4.16 8.38 1.47
CA THR A 97 -5.44 7.66 1.49
C THR A 97 -5.72 6.77 0.27
N GLY A 98 -4.75 6.62 -0.63
CA GLY A 98 -4.90 5.78 -1.82
C GLY A 98 -5.20 4.32 -1.50
N VAL A 99 -4.55 3.77 -0.46
CA VAL A 99 -4.78 2.39 0.00
C VAL A 99 -6.22 2.21 0.50
N ALA A 100 -6.74 3.14 1.30
CA ALA A 100 -8.11 3.08 1.81
C ALA A 100 -9.14 3.26 0.70
N ARG A 101 -8.87 4.14 -0.28
CA ARG A 101 -9.75 4.32 -1.46
C ARG A 101 -9.82 3.06 -2.33
N LEU A 102 -8.70 2.35 -2.48
CA LEU A 102 -8.69 1.07 -3.19
C LEU A 102 -9.43 0.00 -2.38
N ALA A 103 -9.16 -0.12 -1.09
CA ALA A 103 -9.82 -1.07 -0.20
C ALA A 103 -11.34 -0.86 -0.14
N ALA A 104 -11.80 0.39 -0.12
CA ALA A 104 -13.23 0.72 -0.15
C ALA A 104 -13.96 0.32 -1.46
N ARG A 105 -13.23 0.15 -2.57
CA ARG A 105 -13.79 -0.40 -3.81
C ARG A 105 -14.00 -1.91 -3.77
N PHE A 106 -13.30 -2.58 -2.86
CA PHE A 106 -13.33 -4.01 -2.63
C PHE A 106 -13.43 -4.25 -1.11
N PRO A 107 -14.57 -3.94 -0.49
CA PRO A 107 -14.70 -3.89 0.97
C PRO A 107 -14.36 -5.21 1.66
N ASP A 108 -14.54 -6.33 0.98
CA ASP A 108 -14.26 -7.69 1.50
C ASP A 108 -12.84 -8.18 1.19
N VAL A 109 -12.07 -7.43 0.37
CA VAL A 109 -10.70 -7.82 0.03
C VAL A 109 -9.77 -7.49 1.19
N PRO A 110 -8.98 -8.47 1.68
CA PRO A 110 -8.08 -8.25 2.80
C PRO A 110 -6.94 -7.28 2.44
N VAL A 111 -6.68 -6.36 3.34
CA VAL A 111 -5.46 -5.54 3.39
C VAL A 111 -4.53 -6.18 4.40
N VAL A 112 -3.36 -6.62 3.95
CA VAL A 112 -2.36 -7.34 4.75
C VAL A 112 -1.24 -6.38 5.11
N PRO A 113 -1.08 -5.99 6.38
CA PRO A 113 0.06 -5.18 6.82
C PRO A 113 1.35 -5.99 6.78
N MET A 114 2.40 -5.43 6.16
CA MET A 114 3.71 -6.09 6.02
C MET A 114 4.82 -5.11 6.38
N ALA A 115 5.37 -5.18 7.57
CA ALA A 115 6.54 -4.38 7.94
C ALA A 115 7.83 -5.01 7.38
N ILE A 116 8.64 -4.20 6.72
CA ILE A 116 9.93 -4.59 6.15
C ILE A 116 11.03 -3.92 6.97
N LEU A 117 11.85 -4.72 7.62
CA LEU A 117 12.94 -4.28 8.48
C LEU A 117 14.29 -4.62 7.83
N GLY A 118 15.27 -3.75 7.98
CA GLY A 118 16.63 -4.00 7.51
C GLY A 118 16.87 -3.82 6.02
N ALA A 119 15.86 -3.63 5.17
CA ALA A 119 16.04 -3.46 3.73
C ALA A 119 16.95 -2.27 3.35
N ARG A 120 16.91 -1.19 4.16
CA ARG A 120 17.79 -0.04 4.01
C ARG A 120 19.28 -0.36 4.25
N SER A 121 19.56 -1.36 5.07
CA SER A 121 20.94 -1.84 5.31
C SER A 121 21.50 -2.65 4.13
N VAL A 122 20.63 -3.19 3.27
CA VAL A 122 21.03 -3.83 2.01
C VAL A 122 21.38 -2.76 0.97
N ILE A 123 20.50 -1.81 0.75
CA ILE A 123 20.72 -0.68 -0.17
C ILE A 123 19.88 0.53 0.29
N ALA A 124 20.57 1.58 0.73
CA ALA A 124 19.92 2.82 1.14
C ALA A 124 19.59 3.70 -0.09
N PRO A 125 18.53 4.51 -0.04
CA PRO A 125 18.26 5.50 -1.07
C PRO A 125 19.43 6.45 -1.26
N GLY A 126 19.88 6.62 -2.53
CA GLY A 126 21.02 7.49 -2.87
C GLY A 126 22.41 6.87 -2.65
N ASN A 127 22.48 5.64 -2.11
CA ASN A 127 23.74 4.92 -1.99
C ASN A 127 23.76 3.73 -2.98
N PRO A 128 24.71 3.67 -3.94
CA PRO A 128 24.80 2.57 -4.89
C PRO A 128 25.42 1.29 -4.30
N VAL A 129 25.97 1.37 -3.08
CA VAL A 129 26.64 0.22 -2.45
C VAL A 129 25.61 -0.76 -1.91
N VAL A 130 25.68 -1.99 -2.38
CA VAL A 130 24.83 -3.10 -1.94
C VAL A 130 25.56 -3.92 -0.87
N ASN A 131 24.93 -4.11 0.30
CA ASN A 131 25.43 -5.02 1.32
C ASN A 131 24.65 -6.36 1.25
N PRO A 132 25.20 -7.41 0.62
CA PRO A 132 24.50 -8.69 0.46
C PRO A 132 24.40 -9.50 1.77
N PHE A 133 25.09 -9.10 2.82
CA PHE A 133 25.08 -9.78 4.12
C PHE A 133 24.10 -9.15 5.11
N ALA A 134 23.44 -8.05 4.73
CA ALA A 134 22.45 -7.42 5.59
C ALA A 134 21.20 -8.31 5.71
N ARG A 135 20.72 -8.45 6.94
CA ARG A 135 19.51 -9.20 7.23
C ARG A 135 18.28 -8.35 6.91
N VAL A 136 17.33 -8.93 6.19
CA VAL A 136 16.01 -8.37 5.97
C VAL A 136 14.98 -9.27 6.62
N GLU A 137 14.04 -8.66 7.33
CA GLU A 137 12.94 -9.35 7.98
C GLU A 137 11.62 -8.78 7.48
N VAL A 138 10.63 -9.66 7.29
CA VAL A 138 9.26 -9.30 6.95
C VAL A 138 8.35 -9.79 8.05
N ILE A 139 7.66 -8.86 8.69
CA ILE A 139 6.68 -9.17 9.72
C ILE A 139 5.30 -8.88 9.14
N ILE A 140 4.44 -9.89 9.17
CA ILE A 140 3.08 -9.84 8.62
C ILE A 140 2.11 -9.85 9.79
N ASP A 141 1.14 -8.93 9.78
CA ASP A 141 0.04 -8.91 10.74
C ASP A 141 -1.22 -9.52 10.14
N GLU A 142 -2.23 -9.71 10.98
CA GLU A 142 -3.53 -10.19 10.54
C GLU A 142 -4.15 -9.25 9.51
N PRO A 143 -4.72 -9.80 8.44
CA PRO A 143 -5.38 -9.00 7.43
C PRO A 143 -6.66 -8.37 7.99
N ILE A 144 -6.98 -7.17 7.53
CA ILE A 144 -8.24 -6.48 7.82
C ILE A 144 -8.87 -6.01 6.52
N SER A 145 -10.16 -6.30 6.30
CA SER A 145 -10.89 -5.70 5.18
C SER A 145 -11.38 -4.28 5.53
N PHE A 146 -11.66 -3.48 4.50
CA PHE A 146 -12.22 -2.15 4.74
C PHE A 146 -13.64 -2.22 5.30
N GLY A 147 -14.41 -3.24 4.88
CA GLY A 147 -15.76 -3.49 5.38
C GLY A 147 -15.77 -3.86 6.87
N ASP A 148 -14.92 -4.83 7.26
CA ASP A 148 -14.80 -5.23 8.67
C ASP A 148 -14.32 -4.05 9.54
N TRP A 149 -13.36 -3.27 9.03
CA TRP A 149 -12.87 -2.08 9.73
C TRP A 149 -13.96 -1.01 9.90
N LEU A 150 -14.81 -0.81 8.89
CA LEU A 150 -15.93 0.13 9.00
C LEU A 150 -16.92 -0.28 10.08
N ALA A 151 -17.21 -1.58 10.20
CA ALA A 151 -18.15 -2.12 11.18
C ALA A 151 -17.55 -2.22 12.60
N ASP A 152 -16.20 -2.22 12.73
CA ASP A 152 -15.54 -2.32 14.03
C ASP A 152 -15.72 -1.01 14.83
N PRO A 153 -16.25 -1.06 16.08
CA PRO A 153 -16.34 0.10 16.96
C PRO A 153 -15.00 0.79 17.26
N LYS A 154 -13.88 0.06 17.15
CA LYS A 154 -12.52 0.63 17.29
C LYS A 154 -11.96 1.15 15.97
N GLY A 155 -12.65 0.89 14.87
CA GLY A 155 -12.30 1.32 13.53
C GLY A 155 -13.18 2.47 13.04
N GLY A 156 -14.04 2.17 12.07
CA GLY A 156 -14.96 3.15 11.48
C GLY A 156 -16.21 3.44 12.30
N ASP A 157 -16.61 2.52 13.17
CA ASP A 157 -17.85 2.57 13.97
C ASP A 157 -19.09 2.90 13.12
N LEU A 158 -19.15 2.35 11.91
CA LEU A 158 -20.28 2.55 11.01
C LEU A 158 -21.43 1.62 11.42
N ASN A 159 -22.31 2.13 12.24
CA ASN A 159 -23.55 1.47 12.67
C ASN A 159 -24.76 1.98 11.87
N ASP A 160 -25.92 1.36 12.06
CA ASP A 160 -27.15 1.69 11.32
C ASP A 160 -27.52 3.19 11.43
N GLN A 161 -27.37 3.79 12.62
CA GLN A 161 -27.64 5.21 12.82
C GLN A 161 -26.68 6.12 12.04
N ASN A 162 -25.40 5.74 11.97
CA ASN A 162 -24.40 6.46 11.21
C ASN A 162 -24.62 6.32 9.70
N VAL A 163 -25.12 5.17 9.25
CA VAL A 163 -25.54 4.96 7.84
C VAL A 163 -26.72 5.86 7.49
N GLU A 164 -27.75 5.90 8.31
CA GLU A 164 -28.91 6.79 8.09
C GLU A 164 -28.49 8.26 8.03
N ASN A 165 -27.64 8.68 8.97
CA ASN A 165 -27.08 10.03 8.98
C ASN A 165 -26.28 10.31 7.71
N LEU A 166 -25.44 9.38 7.27
CA LEU A 166 -24.64 9.53 6.05
C LEU A 166 -25.54 9.67 4.81
N LEU A 167 -26.58 8.85 4.69
CA LEU A 167 -27.51 8.87 3.57
C LEU A 167 -28.38 10.13 3.54
N SER A 168 -28.61 10.78 4.67
CA SER A 168 -29.38 12.03 4.76
C SER A 168 -28.60 13.27 4.28
N LEU A 169 -27.27 13.15 4.15
CA LEU A 169 -26.42 14.26 3.72
C LEU A 169 -26.44 14.43 2.20
N ASP A 170 -26.13 15.65 1.77
CA ASP A 170 -25.82 15.93 0.38
C ASP A 170 -24.50 15.24 -0.05
N GLU A 171 -24.24 15.21 -1.34
CA GLU A 171 -23.00 14.61 -1.88
C GLU A 171 -21.72 15.19 -1.28
N HIS A 172 -21.72 16.47 -0.91
CA HIS A 172 -20.53 17.10 -0.32
C HIS A 172 -20.30 16.56 1.09
N GLY A 173 -21.35 16.47 1.90
CA GLY A 173 -21.33 15.89 3.23
C GLY A 173 -20.90 14.41 3.21
N GLN A 174 -21.51 13.60 2.33
CA GLN A 174 -21.14 12.20 2.15
C GLN A 174 -19.65 12.05 1.78
N ARG A 175 -19.17 12.84 0.82
CA ARG A 175 -17.74 12.84 0.44
C ARG A 175 -16.82 13.27 1.59
N SER A 176 -17.26 14.19 2.44
CA SER A 176 -16.49 14.63 3.61
C SER A 176 -16.34 13.51 4.63
N ILE A 177 -17.41 12.81 4.96
CA ILE A 177 -17.40 11.66 5.89
C ILE A 177 -16.54 10.53 5.31
N MET A 178 -16.72 10.20 4.03
CA MET A 178 -15.89 9.16 3.40
C MET A 178 -14.39 9.50 3.42
N ARG A 179 -14.02 10.78 3.30
CA ARG A 179 -12.62 11.22 3.47
C ARG A 179 -12.11 10.95 4.89
N ALA A 180 -12.94 11.14 5.90
CA ALA A 180 -12.58 10.85 7.28
C ALA A 180 -12.34 9.35 7.49
N TYR A 181 -13.21 8.47 6.96
CA TYR A 181 -13.01 7.03 7.00
C TYR A 181 -11.72 6.60 6.26
N TYR A 182 -11.47 7.12 5.06
CA TYR A 182 -10.21 6.83 4.36
C TYR A 182 -8.99 7.27 5.15
N ARG A 183 -9.10 8.39 5.86
CA ARG A 183 -8.00 8.87 6.70
C ARG A 183 -7.81 7.97 7.91
N GLY A 184 -8.87 7.65 8.64
CA GLY A 184 -8.85 6.77 9.81
C GLY A 184 -8.26 5.39 9.50
N PHE A 185 -8.76 4.71 8.45
CA PHE A 185 -8.22 3.42 8.00
C PHE A 185 -6.72 3.50 7.68
N THR A 186 -6.31 4.55 6.95
CA THR A 186 -4.91 4.73 6.59
C THR A 186 -4.03 5.00 7.81
N ASP A 187 -4.51 5.81 8.75
CA ASP A 187 -3.74 6.14 9.96
C ASP A 187 -3.57 4.90 10.85
N GLN A 188 -4.62 4.09 10.99
CA GLN A 188 -4.54 2.82 11.72
C GLN A 188 -3.58 1.83 11.04
N LEU A 189 -3.58 1.75 9.71
CA LEU A 189 -2.64 0.92 8.97
C LEU A 189 -1.18 1.35 9.20
N ILE A 190 -0.90 2.66 9.17
CA ILE A 190 0.45 3.19 9.46
C ILE A 190 0.84 2.88 10.91
N GLU A 191 -0.09 3.02 11.86
CA GLU A 191 0.18 2.67 13.25
C GLU A 191 0.46 1.18 13.44
N THR A 192 -0.26 0.32 12.74
CA THR A 192 0.01 -1.13 12.69
C THR A 192 1.43 -1.39 12.18
N LEU A 193 1.85 -0.77 11.07
CA LEU A 193 3.21 -0.92 10.54
C LEU A 193 4.26 -0.47 11.56
N ARG A 194 4.00 0.64 12.27
CA ARG A 194 4.89 1.15 13.32
C ARG A 194 5.00 0.15 14.50
N ARG A 195 3.88 -0.41 14.94
CA ARG A 195 3.84 -1.43 16.01
C ARG A 195 4.59 -2.70 15.62
N LEU A 196 4.60 -3.06 14.33
CA LEU A 196 5.39 -4.18 13.80
C LEU A 196 6.89 -3.85 13.66
N GLY A 197 7.31 -2.64 14.02
CA GLY A 197 8.71 -2.22 13.99
C GLY A 197 9.15 -1.58 12.67
N ALA A 198 8.24 -1.19 11.79
CA ALA A 198 8.61 -0.43 10.59
C ALA A 198 9.36 0.85 10.98
N PRO A 199 10.58 1.06 10.46
CA PRO A 199 11.51 2.09 10.96
C PRO A 199 11.09 3.52 10.60
#